data_f6e479c3f28965d562895b21b71e52a7
#
_entry.id   f6e479c3f28965d562895b21b71e52a7
#
_cell.length_a   1.000
_cell.length_b   1.000
_cell.length_c   1.000
_cell.angle_alpha   90.00
_cell.angle_beta   90.00
_cell.angle_gamma   90.00
#
_symmetry.space_group_name_H-M   'P 1'
#
loop_
_entity.id
_entity.type
_entity.pdbx_description
1 polymer ?
#
loop_
_entity_poly.entity_id
_entity_poly.type
_entity_poly.pdbx_seq_one_letter_code
_entity_poly.pdbx_strand_id
1 'polypeptide(L)'
;MKFVSLLLYALALPSFAAAQEPKSNGLESLPVPSWGKAILDSFSKPLHPVIGGVATSGGIGAGIGYDSPEDTGWFQEGKAMATFRRYWLLEGEVGHRAHSNRAQIGAFGVVRDMGRISYYGIGPETVTSRRAAFGLRETSVGTRGWIRPTPAVRLGGSVAAYMPDIGPSNSSRIASIESVFGEVPGLAAAPTFGRYRGFVEFSHPSTDDSELSGDTNRYGGAYQFAFEAVRDHESGRHNFHRWETEVQHRLPGLRPGQRLTLHGFLASTNSGSDVPFYMLYTLGGSGGLKTFRPDMLGSDDTRATLRGFNNYRFRDRNLVLMQAEYRIPLHKYVQSTVFIDAGQVAPRTSELFSDLRANTGFSLSYVRKGRTLGRMDVGFGGGEGMHVFWSFGAFKD
;
A
#
# COMPACT_ATOMS: atom_id res chain seq x y z
N MET A 1 -29.10 4.63 -2.51
CA MET A 1 -29.85 3.37 -2.67
C MET A 1 -29.36 2.44 -3.79
N LYS A 2 -28.68 2.94 -4.85
CA LYS A 2 -28.13 2.06 -5.93
C LYS A 2 -26.93 1.20 -5.55
N PHE A 3 -26.21 1.54 -4.49
CA PHE A 3 -24.99 0.85 -4.04
C PHE A 3 -25.26 -0.47 -3.29
N VAL A 4 -26.33 -0.53 -2.51
CA VAL A 4 -26.73 -1.74 -1.76
C VAL A 4 -27.22 -2.84 -2.72
N SER A 5 -27.84 -2.46 -3.84
CA SER A 5 -28.26 -3.41 -4.86
C SER A 5 -27.10 -4.05 -5.61
N LEU A 6 -25.98 -3.35 -5.79
CA LEU A 6 -24.79 -3.90 -6.46
C LEU A 6 -24.05 -4.92 -5.56
N LEU A 7 -24.04 -4.70 -4.26
CA LEU A 7 -23.45 -5.63 -3.28
C LEU A 7 -24.22 -6.95 -3.21
N LEU A 8 -25.56 -6.89 -3.32
CA LEU A 8 -26.42 -8.07 -3.34
C LEU A 8 -26.33 -8.85 -4.66
N TYR A 9 -26.04 -8.17 -5.78
CA TYR A 9 -25.85 -8.84 -7.08
C TYR A 9 -24.52 -9.59 -7.16
N ALA A 10 -23.48 -9.11 -6.50
CA ALA A 10 -22.17 -9.79 -6.43
C ALA A 10 -22.21 -11.06 -5.55
N LEU A 11 -23.18 -11.14 -4.62
CA LEU A 11 -23.41 -12.32 -3.78
C LEU A 11 -24.29 -13.38 -4.46
N ALA A 12 -24.95 -13.05 -5.57
CA ALA A 12 -25.83 -13.93 -6.34
C ALA A 12 -25.11 -14.64 -7.51
N LEU A 13 -23.80 -14.91 -7.36
CA LEU A 13 -23.11 -15.78 -8.31
C LEU A 13 -23.69 -17.20 -8.23
N PRO A 14 -23.95 -17.86 -9.38
CA PRO A 14 -24.51 -19.20 -9.40
C PRO A 14 -23.65 -20.14 -8.57
N SER A 15 -24.31 -20.97 -7.78
CA SER A 15 -23.71 -22.06 -7.02
C SER A 15 -22.90 -22.94 -7.96
N PHE A 16 -21.59 -22.70 -8.02
CA PHE A 16 -20.68 -23.71 -8.54
C PHE A 16 -20.86 -24.96 -7.69
N ALA A 17 -21.30 -26.02 -8.36
CA ALA A 17 -21.56 -27.33 -7.79
C ALA A 17 -20.43 -27.70 -6.82
N ALA A 18 -20.82 -28.25 -5.68
CA ALA A 18 -19.94 -28.77 -4.66
C ALA A 18 -18.82 -29.61 -5.32
N ALA A 19 -17.66 -29.05 -5.45
CA ALA A 19 -16.48 -29.83 -5.73
C ALA A 19 -16.29 -30.72 -4.49
N GLN A 20 -16.49 -32.03 -4.66
CA GLN A 20 -16.07 -33.04 -3.71
C GLN A 20 -14.63 -32.73 -3.35
N GLU A 21 -14.27 -32.86 -2.06
CA GLU A 21 -12.89 -32.82 -1.63
C GLU A 21 -12.07 -33.72 -2.57
N PRO A 22 -11.09 -33.17 -3.31
CA PRO A 22 -10.23 -34.03 -4.10
C PRO A 22 -9.45 -34.91 -3.13
N LYS A 23 -9.71 -36.21 -3.20
CA LYS A 23 -8.85 -37.21 -2.56
C LYS A 23 -7.42 -36.85 -2.96
N SER A 24 -6.56 -36.67 -1.97
CA SER A 24 -5.16 -36.27 -2.09
C SER A 24 -4.34 -37.35 -2.79
N ASN A 25 -4.48 -37.50 -4.09
CA ASN A 25 -3.64 -38.39 -4.87
C ASN A 25 -3.16 -37.66 -6.12
N GLY A 26 -1.91 -37.25 -6.12
CA GLY A 26 -1.16 -37.06 -7.36
C GLY A 26 -0.51 -35.72 -7.66
N LEU A 27 -0.75 -34.63 -6.91
CA LEU A 27 -0.03 -33.36 -7.08
C LEU A 27 0.81 -32.96 -5.85
N GLU A 28 1.00 -33.87 -4.91
CA GLU A 28 1.76 -33.62 -3.68
C GLU A 28 3.26 -33.46 -3.87
N SER A 29 3.76 -33.70 -5.05
CA SER A 29 5.19 -33.62 -5.33
C SER A 29 5.48 -33.09 -6.73
N LEU A 30 5.14 -31.86 -7.02
CA LEU A 30 6.00 -31.16 -7.97
C LEU A 30 7.33 -30.93 -7.21
N PRO A 31 8.40 -31.67 -7.53
CA PRO A 31 9.67 -31.50 -6.85
C PRO A 31 10.16 -30.11 -7.20
N VAL A 32 10.12 -29.21 -6.22
CA VAL A 32 10.85 -27.95 -6.35
C VAL A 32 12.30 -28.36 -6.56
N PRO A 33 12.91 -28.06 -7.71
CA PRO A 33 14.30 -28.43 -7.97
C PRO A 33 15.19 -27.97 -6.80
N SER A 34 16.30 -28.62 -6.54
CA SER A 34 17.20 -28.26 -5.42
C SER A 34 17.61 -26.78 -5.44
N TRP A 35 17.81 -26.21 -6.61
CA TRP A 35 18.06 -24.76 -6.77
C TRP A 35 16.85 -23.90 -6.36
N GLY A 36 15.64 -24.34 -6.61
CA GLY A 36 14.43 -23.63 -6.19
C GLY A 36 14.25 -23.65 -4.66
N LYS A 37 14.62 -24.76 -3.98
CA LYS A 37 14.66 -24.79 -2.52
C LYS A 37 15.73 -23.85 -1.97
N ALA A 38 16.94 -23.86 -2.55
CA ALA A 38 18.01 -22.95 -2.15
C ALA A 38 17.63 -21.47 -2.29
N ILE A 39 16.93 -21.10 -3.37
CA ILE A 39 16.39 -19.75 -3.53
C ILE A 39 15.37 -19.44 -2.43
N LEU A 40 14.41 -20.34 -2.19
CA LEU A 40 13.37 -20.12 -1.17
C LEU A 40 13.96 -20.04 0.25
N ASP A 41 14.99 -20.82 0.53
CA ASP A 41 15.68 -20.79 1.83
C ASP A 41 16.54 -19.53 1.97
N SER A 42 16.97 -18.92 0.87
CA SER A 42 17.71 -17.64 0.91
C SER A 42 16.85 -16.48 1.38
N PHE A 43 15.53 -16.52 1.19
CA PHE A 43 14.60 -15.48 1.68
C PHE A 43 14.40 -15.48 3.21
N SER A 44 14.87 -16.53 3.91
CA SER A 44 14.80 -16.61 5.36
C SER A 44 16.13 -16.30 6.07
N LYS A 45 17.16 -15.94 5.32
CA LYS A 45 18.47 -15.54 5.86
C LYS A 45 18.46 -14.05 6.22
N PRO A 46 19.31 -13.62 7.16
CA PRO A 46 19.47 -12.18 7.45
C PRO A 46 19.74 -11.36 6.19
N LEU A 47 20.65 -11.77 5.35
CA LEU A 47 20.87 -11.22 4.01
C LEU A 47 20.08 -12.05 3.00
N HIS A 48 19.12 -11.44 2.33
CA HIS A 48 18.20 -12.15 1.46
C HIS A 48 17.90 -11.37 0.18
N PRO A 49 17.54 -12.06 -0.92
CA PRO A 49 17.06 -11.40 -2.13
C PRO A 49 15.69 -10.77 -1.90
N VAL A 50 15.44 -9.63 -2.55
CA VAL A 50 14.15 -8.95 -2.56
C VAL A 50 13.66 -8.88 -4.00
N ILE A 51 12.41 -9.26 -4.23
CA ILE A 51 11.72 -9.12 -5.51
C ILE A 51 10.44 -8.33 -5.27
N GLY A 52 10.21 -7.27 -6.03
CA GLY A 52 9.03 -6.44 -5.84
C GLY A 52 9.06 -5.15 -6.66
N GLY A 53 8.27 -4.18 -6.26
CA GLY A 53 8.26 -2.82 -6.81
C GLY A 53 8.79 -1.79 -5.84
N VAL A 54 9.35 -0.72 -6.36
CA VAL A 54 9.77 0.45 -5.56
C VAL A 54 8.57 1.34 -5.24
N ALA A 55 7.70 1.52 -6.22
CA ALA A 55 6.46 2.28 -6.09
C ALA A 55 5.42 1.77 -7.10
N THR A 56 4.16 2.18 -6.92
CA THR A 56 3.10 1.97 -7.91
C THR A 56 3.58 2.51 -9.27
N SER A 57 3.40 1.78 -10.35
CA SER A 57 3.93 2.08 -11.69
C SER A 57 5.43 1.84 -11.92
N GLY A 58 6.23 1.56 -10.90
CA GLY A 58 7.68 1.32 -11.03
C GLY A 58 8.05 0.03 -11.76
N GLY A 59 7.10 -0.89 -11.92
CA GLY A 59 7.37 -2.20 -12.48
C GLY A 59 8.02 -3.15 -11.48
N ILE A 60 8.38 -4.34 -11.95
CA ILE A 60 9.08 -5.34 -11.15
C ILE A 60 10.56 -4.99 -11.06
N GLY A 61 11.14 -5.24 -9.93
CA GLY A 61 12.55 -5.05 -9.64
C GLY A 61 13.10 -6.17 -8.76
N ALA A 62 14.39 -6.13 -8.57
CA ALA A 62 15.12 -7.02 -7.69
C ALA A 62 16.13 -6.23 -6.85
N GLY A 63 16.53 -6.81 -5.75
CA GLY A 63 17.45 -6.20 -4.83
C GLY A 63 17.92 -7.16 -3.75
N ILE A 64 18.51 -6.58 -2.72
CA ILE A 64 18.94 -7.28 -1.51
C ILE A 64 18.31 -6.62 -0.30
N GLY A 65 17.92 -7.42 0.66
CA GLY A 65 17.46 -7.02 1.97
C GLY A 65 18.36 -7.58 3.06
N TYR A 66 18.39 -6.89 4.17
CA TYR A 66 19.04 -7.34 5.40
C TYR A 66 18.11 -7.10 6.57
N ASP A 67 17.85 -8.16 7.33
CA ASP A 67 17.13 -8.10 8.61
C ASP A 67 18.03 -8.73 9.67
N SER A 68 18.35 -7.98 10.71
CA SER A 68 19.17 -8.51 11.81
C SER A 68 18.44 -9.63 12.55
N PRO A 69 19.16 -10.60 13.11
CA PRO A 69 18.57 -11.58 14.01
C PRO A 69 17.84 -10.93 15.19
N GLU A 70 16.73 -11.51 15.60
CA GLU A 70 15.81 -10.91 16.60
C GLU A 70 16.35 -10.98 18.06
N ASP A 71 17.50 -11.58 18.30
CA ASP A 71 17.95 -12.05 19.62
C ASP A 71 18.49 -10.97 20.55
N THR A 72 18.78 -9.79 20.04
CA THR A 72 19.55 -8.79 20.80
C THR A 72 18.74 -7.60 21.33
N GLY A 73 17.46 -7.50 20.98
CA GLY A 73 16.67 -6.29 21.23
C GLY A 73 17.05 -5.12 20.31
N TRP A 74 18.29 -5.08 19.83
CA TRP A 74 18.71 -4.20 18.75
C TRP A 74 18.34 -4.84 17.40
N PHE A 75 17.82 -4.01 16.49
CA PHE A 75 17.53 -4.44 15.14
C PHE A 75 18.18 -3.51 14.12
N GLN A 76 18.54 -4.09 13.00
CA GLN A 76 19.01 -3.39 11.81
C GLN A 76 18.29 -4.00 10.62
N GLU A 77 17.62 -3.15 9.88
CA GLU A 77 16.88 -3.55 8.68
C GLU A 77 17.34 -2.67 7.53
N GLY A 78 17.48 -3.24 6.36
CA GLY A 78 17.88 -2.46 5.19
C GLY A 78 17.45 -3.13 3.90
N LYS A 79 17.22 -2.31 2.88
CA LYS A 79 16.85 -2.80 1.57
C LYS A 79 17.42 -1.89 0.48
N ALA A 80 18.03 -2.50 -0.52
CA ALA A 80 18.46 -1.83 -1.74
C ALA A 80 17.86 -2.58 -2.94
N MET A 81 17.13 -1.88 -3.80
CA MET A 81 16.52 -2.50 -4.97
C MET A 81 16.39 -1.54 -6.14
N ALA A 82 16.31 -2.12 -7.35
CA ALA A 82 16.06 -1.39 -8.58
C ALA A 82 15.06 -2.12 -9.46
N THR A 83 14.32 -1.38 -10.29
CA THR A 83 13.32 -1.91 -11.21
C THR A 83 13.74 -1.74 -12.67
N PHE A 84 13.15 -2.54 -13.58
CA PHE A 84 13.35 -2.40 -15.02
C PHE A 84 12.95 -1.02 -15.57
N ARG A 85 12.10 -0.29 -14.85
CA ARG A 85 11.72 1.10 -15.21
C ARG A 85 12.66 2.14 -14.64
N ARG A 86 13.82 1.71 -14.12
CA ARG A 86 14.86 2.56 -13.53
C ARG A 86 14.41 3.31 -12.27
N TYR A 87 13.42 2.76 -11.53
CA TYR A 87 13.18 3.19 -10.17
C TYR A 87 14.15 2.47 -9.26
N TRP A 88 14.64 3.14 -8.24
CA TRP A 88 15.48 2.50 -7.25
C TRP A 88 15.13 3.01 -5.85
N LEU A 89 15.46 2.21 -4.88
CA LEU A 89 15.21 2.43 -3.46
C LEU A 89 16.42 1.97 -2.66
N LEU A 90 16.83 2.81 -1.73
CA LEU A 90 17.72 2.46 -0.64
C LEU A 90 17.04 2.89 0.65
N GLU A 91 16.79 1.94 1.54
CA GLU A 91 16.22 2.22 2.85
C GLU A 91 16.94 1.44 3.94
N GLY A 92 16.98 2.01 5.14
CA GLY A 92 17.51 1.35 6.31
C GLY A 92 16.96 1.93 7.59
N GLU A 93 16.92 1.08 8.61
CA GLU A 93 16.54 1.44 9.96
C GLU A 93 17.43 0.73 10.96
N VAL A 94 17.80 1.44 12.00
CA VAL A 94 18.48 0.88 13.17
C VAL A 94 17.73 1.32 14.41
N GLY A 95 17.51 0.40 15.34
CA GLY A 95 16.74 0.73 16.52
C GLY A 95 16.78 -0.35 17.58
N HIS A 96 15.97 -0.14 18.58
CA HIS A 96 15.82 -1.05 19.71
C HIS A 96 14.36 -1.43 19.89
N ARG A 97 14.11 -2.73 20.05
CA ARG A 97 12.81 -3.32 20.36
C ARG A 97 12.86 -3.95 21.73
N ALA A 98 11.93 -3.58 22.61
CA ALA A 98 11.84 -4.17 23.93
C ALA A 98 11.54 -5.68 23.83
N HIS A 99 12.12 -6.50 24.70
CA HIS A 99 11.98 -7.96 24.70
C HIS A 99 10.53 -8.45 24.69
N SER A 100 9.63 -7.72 25.32
CA SER A 100 8.19 -8.02 25.34
C SER A 100 7.44 -7.57 24.08
N ASN A 101 8.13 -7.07 23.05
CA ASN A 101 7.52 -6.41 21.89
C ASN A 101 6.48 -5.34 22.26
N ARG A 102 6.72 -4.63 23.39
CA ARG A 102 5.84 -3.59 23.90
C ARG A 102 6.28 -2.18 23.53
N ALA A 103 7.48 -2.01 23.05
CA ALA A 103 7.99 -0.73 22.58
C ALA A 103 9.07 -0.93 21.51
N GLN A 104 9.15 0.00 20.60
CA GLN A 104 10.20 0.09 19.61
C GLN A 104 10.55 1.55 19.37
N ILE A 105 11.83 1.84 19.19
CA ILE A 105 12.32 3.12 18.72
C ILE A 105 13.44 2.86 17.73
N GLY A 106 13.48 3.63 16.64
CA GLY A 106 14.53 3.51 15.62
C GLY A 106 14.77 4.80 14.88
N ALA A 107 15.96 4.90 14.31
CA ALA A 107 16.32 5.91 13.34
C ALA A 107 16.33 5.28 11.95
N PHE A 108 15.77 5.97 10.97
CA PHE A 108 15.65 5.48 9.61
C PHE A 108 16.15 6.49 8.58
N GLY A 109 16.54 5.96 7.42
CA GLY A 109 16.83 6.72 6.22
C GLY A 109 16.25 6.03 5.00
N VAL A 110 15.68 6.82 4.10
CA VAL A 110 15.12 6.35 2.82
C VAL A 110 15.57 7.30 1.72
N VAL A 111 16.07 6.74 0.64
CA VAL A 111 16.28 7.45 -0.62
C VAL A 111 15.57 6.66 -1.71
N ARG A 112 14.68 7.31 -2.44
CA ARG A 112 13.90 6.67 -3.50
C ARG A 112 13.87 7.56 -4.74
N ASP A 113 14.09 6.96 -5.90
CA ASP A 113 14.01 7.64 -7.19
C ASP A 113 12.93 6.99 -8.05
N MET A 114 11.94 7.77 -8.42
CA MET A 114 10.79 7.37 -9.20
C MET A 114 10.76 8.21 -10.49
N GLY A 115 11.52 7.81 -11.47
CA GLY A 115 11.77 8.58 -12.70
C GLY A 115 10.54 8.84 -13.59
N ARG A 116 9.34 8.25 -13.28
CA ARG A 116 8.14 8.46 -14.09
C ARG A 116 6.85 8.22 -13.32
N ILE A 117 6.33 9.22 -12.68
CA ILE A 117 5.02 9.21 -12.03
C ILE A 117 4.00 9.87 -12.94
N SER A 118 2.86 9.21 -13.18
CA SER A 118 1.78 9.79 -13.99
C SER A 118 1.05 10.89 -13.23
N TYR A 119 0.65 11.90 -13.98
CA TYR A 119 -0.12 13.03 -13.48
C TYR A 119 -1.24 13.37 -14.47
N TYR A 120 -2.44 13.54 -13.97
CA TYR A 120 -3.65 13.82 -14.77
C TYR A 120 -4.31 15.15 -14.40
N GLY A 121 -3.69 15.92 -13.50
CA GLY A 121 -4.26 17.11 -12.88
C GLY A 121 -4.66 16.88 -11.43
N ILE A 122 -5.24 17.90 -10.81
CA ILE A 122 -5.79 17.89 -9.45
C ILE A 122 -7.31 17.87 -9.57
N GLY A 123 -7.96 17.09 -8.69
CA GLY A 123 -9.42 16.97 -8.62
C GLY A 123 -9.95 15.61 -9.08
N PRO A 124 -11.25 15.37 -8.85
CA PRO A 124 -11.93 14.14 -9.25
C PRO A 124 -12.26 14.08 -10.76
N GLU A 125 -12.42 15.22 -11.43
CA GLU A 125 -12.89 15.36 -12.82
C GLU A 125 -11.75 15.40 -13.86
N THR A 126 -10.60 14.83 -13.53
CA THR A 126 -9.47 14.80 -14.47
C THR A 126 -9.74 13.83 -15.64
N VAL A 127 -9.12 14.09 -16.79
CA VAL A 127 -9.31 13.28 -18.01
C VAL A 127 -8.02 12.58 -18.42
N THR A 128 -8.15 11.35 -18.93
CA THR A 128 -6.99 10.50 -19.29
C THR A 128 -6.17 11.06 -20.47
N SER A 129 -6.80 11.81 -21.37
CA SER A 129 -6.13 12.45 -22.52
C SER A 129 -5.13 13.53 -22.10
N ARG A 130 -5.25 14.11 -20.91
CA ARG A 130 -4.30 15.12 -20.39
C ARG A 130 -3.20 14.48 -19.52
N ARG A 131 -2.83 13.26 -19.80
CA ARG A 131 -1.77 12.59 -19.06
C ARG A 131 -0.42 13.26 -19.27
N ALA A 132 0.22 13.65 -18.17
CA ALA A 132 1.61 14.08 -18.10
C ALA A 132 2.40 13.14 -17.18
N ALA A 133 3.71 13.35 -17.06
CA ALA A 133 4.55 12.64 -16.12
C ALA A 133 5.66 13.52 -15.56
N PHE A 134 6.14 13.17 -14.37
CA PHE A 134 7.27 13.80 -13.70
C PHE A 134 8.16 12.74 -13.05
N GLY A 135 9.40 13.12 -12.77
CA GLY A 135 10.31 12.38 -11.91
C GLY A 135 10.25 12.93 -10.49
N LEU A 136 10.33 12.04 -9.51
CA LEU A 136 10.44 12.39 -8.10
C LEU A 136 11.55 11.58 -7.46
N ARG A 137 12.61 12.26 -7.01
CA ARG A 137 13.57 11.72 -6.08
C ARG A 137 13.25 12.26 -4.69
N GLU A 138 13.26 11.39 -3.71
CA GLU A 138 12.99 11.79 -2.33
C GLU A 138 14.01 11.21 -1.37
N THR A 139 14.34 12.01 -0.38
CA THR A 139 15.15 11.59 0.75
C THR A 139 14.37 11.87 2.03
N SER A 140 14.27 10.88 2.90
CA SER A 140 13.71 11.03 4.25
C SER A 140 14.69 10.50 5.27
N VAL A 141 14.93 11.26 6.33
CA VAL A 141 15.74 10.85 7.47
C VAL A 141 15.02 11.24 8.74
N GLY A 142 14.93 10.32 9.68
CA GLY A 142 14.20 10.62 10.89
C GLY A 142 14.24 9.53 11.95
N THR A 143 13.38 9.69 12.93
CA THR A 143 13.16 8.71 14.00
C THR A 143 11.69 8.33 14.05
N ARG A 144 11.42 7.10 14.43
CA ARG A 144 10.06 6.61 14.68
C ARG A 144 10.06 5.67 15.85
N GLY A 145 8.91 5.60 16.51
CA GLY A 145 8.75 4.67 17.61
C GLY A 145 7.30 4.47 17.99
N TRP A 146 7.07 3.44 18.75
CA TRP A 146 5.75 3.13 19.27
C TRP A 146 5.86 2.41 20.62
N ILE A 147 4.80 2.50 21.39
CA ILE A 147 4.57 1.74 22.62
C ILE A 147 3.24 0.99 22.51
N ARG A 148 3.14 -0.14 23.17
CA ARG A 148 1.93 -0.95 23.27
C ARG A 148 1.51 -1.05 24.74
N PRO A 149 0.72 -0.10 25.26
CA PRO A 149 0.27 -0.11 26.66
C PRO A 149 -0.55 -1.34 27.00
N THR A 150 -1.33 -1.83 26.03
CA THR A 150 -2.09 -3.09 26.11
C THR A 150 -1.91 -3.88 24.83
N PRO A 151 -2.21 -5.19 24.79
CA PRO A 151 -2.15 -5.97 23.56
C PRO A 151 -2.98 -5.39 22.41
N ALA A 152 -4.08 -4.72 22.74
CA ALA A 152 -5.02 -4.15 21.76
C ALA A 152 -4.69 -2.72 21.33
N VAL A 153 -3.79 -2.00 22.02
CA VAL A 153 -3.54 -0.57 21.77
C VAL A 153 -2.07 -0.33 21.46
N ARG A 154 -1.80 0.34 20.35
CA ARG A 154 -0.46 0.83 19.98
C ARG A 154 -0.52 2.35 19.78
N LEU A 155 0.38 3.06 20.43
CA LEU A 155 0.58 4.51 20.31
C LEU A 155 1.96 4.74 19.73
N GLY A 156 2.07 5.62 18.75
CA GLY A 156 3.37 5.87 18.16
C GLY A 156 3.43 7.15 17.36
N GLY A 157 4.59 7.37 16.78
CA GLY A 157 4.82 8.52 15.93
C GLY A 157 6.19 8.53 15.31
N SER A 158 6.44 9.58 14.55
CA SER A 158 7.71 9.81 13.86
C SER A 158 7.98 11.30 13.68
N VAL A 159 9.26 11.62 13.62
CA VAL A 159 9.76 12.93 13.23
C VAL A 159 10.79 12.72 12.14
N ALA A 160 10.62 13.41 11.01
CA ALA A 160 11.52 13.26 9.87
C ALA A 160 11.74 14.58 9.14
N ALA A 161 12.94 14.73 8.58
CA ALA A 161 13.20 15.64 7.49
C ALA A 161 12.86 14.93 6.16
N TYR A 162 12.14 15.61 5.30
CA TYR A 162 11.74 15.14 3.98
C TYR A 162 12.23 16.13 2.92
N MET A 163 13.05 15.67 2.00
CA MET A 163 13.71 16.43 0.97
C MET A 163 13.33 15.87 -0.41
N PRO A 164 12.27 16.40 -1.04
CA PRO A 164 11.90 16.04 -2.39
C PRO A 164 12.78 16.75 -3.43
N ASP A 165 12.96 16.12 -4.58
CA ASP A 165 13.59 16.69 -5.76
C ASP A 165 12.71 16.32 -6.96
N ILE A 166 12.13 17.34 -7.60
CA ILE A 166 11.19 17.20 -8.71
C ILE A 166 11.93 17.50 -10.00
N GLY A 167 11.83 16.57 -10.94
CA GLY A 167 12.48 16.71 -12.24
C GLY A 167 11.59 16.24 -13.40
N PRO A 168 12.09 16.39 -14.62
CA PRO A 168 11.42 15.86 -15.78
C PRO A 168 11.33 14.34 -15.72
N SER A 169 10.26 13.80 -16.31
CA SER A 169 10.12 12.35 -16.45
C SER A 169 11.24 11.76 -17.31
N ASN A 170 11.71 10.57 -16.94
CA ASN A 170 12.65 9.79 -17.77
C ASN A 170 12.00 9.17 -19.02
N SER A 171 10.75 9.51 -19.34
CA SER A 171 9.99 9.00 -20.49
C SER A 171 9.92 10.05 -21.58
N SER A 172 10.47 9.74 -22.75
CA SER A 172 10.31 10.58 -23.96
C SER A 172 8.91 10.48 -24.60
N ARG A 173 8.08 9.52 -24.16
CA ARG A 173 6.76 9.24 -24.76
C ARG A 173 5.61 9.95 -24.06
N ILE A 174 5.83 10.52 -22.90
CA ILE A 174 4.79 11.18 -22.08
C ILE A 174 5.27 12.61 -21.84
N ALA A 175 4.42 13.57 -22.14
CA ALA A 175 4.71 14.98 -21.94
C ALA A 175 5.00 15.30 -20.47
N SER A 176 5.80 16.32 -20.22
CA SER A 176 6.07 16.81 -18.86
C SER A 176 4.87 17.56 -18.29
N ILE A 177 4.84 17.71 -16.96
CA ILE A 177 3.76 18.45 -16.29
C ILE A 177 3.73 19.89 -16.78
N GLU A 178 4.88 20.54 -16.87
CA GLU A 178 5.00 21.95 -17.28
C GLU A 178 4.39 22.21 -18.65
N SER A 179 4.57 21.26 -19.58
CA SER A 179 4.07 21.42 -20.95
C SER A 179 2.56 21.23 -21.08
N VAL A 180 1.92 20.47 -20.16
CA VAL A 180 0.49 20.13 -20.22
C VAL A 180 -0.34 20.99 -19.29
N PHE A 181 0.17 21.30 -18.10
CA PHE A 181 -0.57 21.95 -17.02
C PHE A 181 -0.05 23.33 -16.64
N GLY A 182 1.14 23.72 -17.13
CA GLY A 182 1.76 24.98 -16.73
C GLY A 182 2.19 24.98 -15.27
N GLU A 183 1.78 25.98 -14.51
CA GLU A 183 2.10 26.09 -13.08
C GLU A 183 1.22 25.15 -12.24
N VAL A 184 1.88 24.39 -11.39
CA VAL A 184 1.23 23.47 -10.42
C VAL A 184 1.85 23.72 -9.05
N PRO A 185 1.08 23.75 -7.94
CA PRO A 185 1.61 23.99 -6.60
C PRO A 185 2.78 23.04 -6.26
N GLY A 186 3.94 23.61 -5.94
CA GLY A 186 5.15 22.84 -5.60
C GLY A 186 5.99 22.39 -6.80
N LEU A 187 5.66 22.76 -8.04
CA LEU A 187 6.45 22.36 -9.20
C LEU A 187 7.76 23.18 -9.32
N ALA A 188 7.69 24.48 -9.06
CA ALA A 188 8.83 25.39 -9.19
C ALA A 188 9.82 25.31 -8.02
N ALA A 189 9.41 24.80 -6.86
CA ALA A 189 10.24 24.68 -5.68
C ALA A 189 9.84 23.44 -4.87
N ALA A 190 10.83 22.67 -4.47
CA ALA A 190 10.67 21.49 -3.63
C ALA A 190 11.44 21.70 -2.32
N PRO A 191 10.85 22.46 -1.34
CA PRO A 191 11.56 22.79 -0.10
C PRO A 191 11.75 21.56 0.78
N THR A 192 12.66 21.70 1.74
CA THR A 192 12.80 20.70 2.81
C THR A 192 11.67 20.82 3.82
N PHE A 193 11.03 19.71 4.10
CA PHE A 193 9.91 19.64 5.03
C PHE A 193 10.31 18.94 6.34
N GLY A 194 9.81 19.47 7.46
CA GLY A 194 9.68 18.72 8.71
C GLY A 194 8.34 18.00 8.72
N ARG A 195 8.36 16.70 8.97
CA ARG A 195 7.17 15.86 9.11
C ARG A 195 7.06 15.33 10.53
N TYR A 196 5.93 15.57 11.17
CA TYR A 196 5.65 15.24 12.57
C TYR A 196 4.35 14.43 12.62
N ARG A 197 4.45 13.14 12.81
CA ARG A 197 3.30 12.21 12.78
C ARG A 197 3.09 11.57 14.15
N GLY A 198 1.82 11.54 14.59
CA GLY A 198 1.38 10.75 15.72
C GLY A 198 0.23 9.84 15.31
N PHE A 199 0.12 8.66 15.91
CA PHE A 199 -0.98 7.73 15.65
C PHE A 199 -1.41 6.97 16.90
N VAL A 200 -2.65 6.55 16.89
CA VAL A 200 -3.20 5.52 17.76
C VAL A 200 -3.77 4.40 16.90
N GLU A 201 -3.46 3.17 17.26
CA GLU A 201 -3.98 1.98 16.61
C GLU A 201 -4.64 1.08 17.64
N PHE A 202 -5.82 0.60 17.29
CA PHE A 202 -6.56 -0.41 18.03
C PHE A 202 -6.58 -1.67 17.17
N SER A 203 -6.14 -2.80 17.73
CA SER A 203 -6.21 -4.08 17.07
C SER A 203 -6.94 -5.07 17.98
N HIS A 204 -7.90 -5.75 17.38
CA HIS A 204 -8.64 -6.82 18.04
C HIS A 204 -8.25 -8.14 17.32
N PRO A 205 -7.33 -8.93 17.89
CA PRO A 205 -7.03 -10.23 17.35
C PRO A 205 -8.23 -11.16 17.49
N SER A 206 -8.42 -12.08 16.57
CA SER A 206 -9.36 -13.16 16.76
C SER A 206 -8.86 -14.05 17.92
N THR A 207 -9.80 -14.67 18.62
CA THR A 207 -9.54 -15.54 19.76
C THR A 207 -8.75 -16.81 19.45
N ASP A 208 -8.37 -17.04 18.22
CA ASP A 208 -7.55 -18.17 17.77
C ASP A 208 -6.06 -17.75 17.69
N ASP A 209 -5.48 -17.56 18.88
CA ASP A 209 -4.08 -17.18 19.10
C ASP A 209 -3.08 -18.33 18.87
N SER A 210 -3.29 -19.18 17.90
CA SER A 210 -2.21 -20.10 17.52
C SER A 210 -1.15 -19.32 16.72
N GLU A 211 -0.27 -18.64 17.44
CA GLU A 211 0.92 -17.96 16.87
C GLU A 211 1.83 -18.90 16.06
N LEU A 212 1.62 -20.20 16.16
CA LEU A 212 2.42 -21.27 15.54
C LEU A 212 1.92 -21.77 14.20
N SER A 213 0.66 -21.55 13.84
CA SER A 213 0.20 -21.85 12.50
C SER A 213 0.33 -20.55 11.68
N GLY A 214 1.14 -20.57 10.65
CA GLY A 214 1.20 -19.49 9.65
C GLY A 214 -0.12 -19.31 8.91
N ASP A 215 -1.23 -19.36 9.65
CA ASP A 215 -2.57 -19.38 9.12
C ASP A 215 -3.00 -17.95 8.77
N THR A 216 -3.17 -17.73 7.49
CA THR A 216 -3.73 -16.51 6.88
C THR A 216 -5.20 -16.28 7.26
N ASN A 217 -5.80 -17.11 8.08
CA ASN A 217 -7.19 -17.09 8.51
C ASN A 217 -7.45 -16.28 9.78
N ARG A 218 -6.59 -15.35 10.16
CA ARG A 218 -6.85 -14.49 11.31
C ARG A 218 -8.05 -13.58 11.03
N TYR A 219 -9.09 -13.76 11.83
CA TYR A 219 -10.23 -12.83 11.90
C TYR A 219 -9.88 -11.70 12.85
N GLY A 220 -10.58 -10.59 12.76
CA GLY A 220 -10.38 -9.45 13.65
C GLY A 220 -10.26 -8.14 12.91
N GLY A 221 -10.03 -7.09 13.65
CA GLY A 221 -9.97 -5.72 13.14
C GLY A 221 -8.72 -4.98 13.56
N ALA A 222 -8.29 -4.05 12.73
CA ALA A 222 -7.31 -3.04 13.06
C ALA A 222 -7.84 -1.66 12.62
N TYR A 223 -7.70 -0.69 13.49
CA TYR A 223 -8.25 0.66 13.34
C TYR A 223 -7.16 1.65 13.70
N GLN A 224 -6.75 2.48 12.77
CA GLN A 224 -5.72 3.50 13.02
C GLN A 224 -6.29 4.89 12.80
N PHE A 225 -5.97 5.77 13.72
CA PHE A 225 -6.15 7.20 13.56
C PHE A 225 -4.79 7.87 13.66
N ALA A 226 -4.48 8.76 12.72
CA ALA A 226 -3.22 9.46 12.68
C ALA A 226 -3.41 10.94 12.39
N PHE A 227 -2.52 11.74 12.94
CA PHE A 227 -2.36 13.15 12.65
C PHE A 227 -0.94 13.42 12.20
N GLU A 228 -0.78 14.22 11.15
CA GLU A 228 0.51 14.65 10.68
C GLU A 228 0.54 16.17 10.48
N ALA A 229 1.59 16.80 10.99
CA ALA A 229 1.92 18.18 10.69
C ALA A 229 3.12 18.20 9.73
N VAL A 230 2.98 18.95 8.63
CA VAL A 230 4.05 19.18 7.65
C VAL A 230 4.44 20.65 7.71
N ARG A 231 5.75 20.91 7.81
CA ARG A 231 6.32 22.26 7.92
C ARG A 231 7.37 22.46 6.84
N ASP A 232 7.14 23.44 6.01
CA ASP A 232 8.09 23.94 5.04
C ASP A 232 9.10 24.85 5.77
N HIS A 233 10.35 24.41 5.85
CA HIS A 233 11.42 25.11 6.59
C HIS A 233 12.09 26.21 5.77
N GLU A 234 11.82 26.31 4.47
CA GLU A 234 12.47 27.30 3.61
C GLU A 234 11.58 28.51 3.36
N SER A 235 10.33 28.31 2.92
CA SER A 235 9.44 29.40 2.58
C SER A 235 8.26 29.55 3.54
N GLY A 236 7.91 28.51 4.29
CA GLY A 236 6.72 28.46 5.12
C GLY A 236 5.40 28.43 4.33
N ARG A 237 5.46 28.47 3.01
CA ARG A 237 4.30 28.54 2.12
C ARG A 237 3.48 27.25 2.12
N HIS A 238 4.16 26.12 2.24
CA HIS A 238 3.57 24.79 2.13
C HIS A 238 3.35 24.11 3.51
N ASN A 239 2.97 24.88 4.51
CA ASN A 239 2.60 24.35 5.81
C ASN A 239 1.18 23.79 5.80
N PHE A 240 1.00 22.57 6.25
CA PHE A 240 -0.33 21.96 6.35
C PHE A 240 -0.39 20.87 7.44
N HIS A 241 -1.61 20.43 7.74
CA HIS A 241 -1.89 19.31 8.62
C HIS A 241 -2.80 18.32 7.90
N ARG A 242 -2.71 17.06 8.27
CA ARG A 242 -3.62 16.03 7.77
C ARG A 242 -4.04 15.07 8.87
N TRP A 243 -5.25 14.56 8.68
CA TRP A 243 -5.86 13.54 9.49
C TRP A 243 -6.11 12.33 8.63
N GLU A 244 -5.81 11.17 9.16
CA GLU A 244 -6.02 9.89 8.48
C GLU A 244 -6.71 8.92 9.41
N THR A 245 -7.69 8.21 8.88
CA THR A 245 -8.35 7.10 9.56
C THR A 245 -8.32 5.91 8.63
N GLU A 246 -7.78 4.81 9.09
CA GLU A 246 -7.72 3.55 8.35
C GLU A 246 -8.37 2.44 9.17
N VAL A 247 -9.21 1.66 8.52
CA VAL A 247 -9.96 0.55 9.12
C VAL A 247 -9.75 -0.68 8.27
N GLN A 248 -9.34 -1.77 8.89
CA GLN A 248 -9.33 -3.07 8.24
C GLN A 248 -10.05 -4.07 9.15
N HIS A 249 -11.00 -4.79 8.60
CA HIS A 249 -11.73 -5.82 9.33
C HIS A 249 -11.79 -7.12 8.52
N ARG A 250 -11.47 -8.23 9.16
CA ARG A 250 -11.45 -9.56 8.58
C ARG A 250 -12.54 -10.41 9.21
N LEU A 251 -13.44 -10.88 8.38
CA LEU A 251 -14.59 -11.68 8.78
C LEU A 251 -14.48 -13.10 8.19
N PRO A 252 -15.00 -14.11 8.88
CA PRO A 252 -15.14 -15.44 8.28
C PRO A 252 -15.99 -15.36 7.01
N GLY A 253 -15.62 -16.16 6.01
CA GLY A 253 -16.40 -16.31 4.81
C GLY A 253 -17.55 -17.32 4.98
N LEU A 254 -18.27 -17.58 3.90
CA LEU A 254 -19.41 -18.49 3.89
C LEU A 254 -19.02 -19.96 4.12
N ARG A 255 -17.76 -20.32 3.84
CA ARG A 255 -17.22 -21.67 4.04
C ARG A 255 -15.90 -21.63 4.80
N PRO A 256 -15.50 -22.70 5.48
CA PRO A 256 -14.19 -22.77 6.14
C PRO A 256 -13.05 -22.42 5.18
N GLY A 257 -12.07 -21.68 5.66
CA GLY A 257 -10.94 -21.21 4.87
C GLY A 257 -11.21 -19.99 3.96
N GLN A 258 -12.47 -19.59 3.81
CA GLN A 258 -12.83 -18.35 3.09
C GLN A 258 -12.83 -17.16 4.05
N ARG A 259 -12.57 -15.97 3.51
CA ARG A 259 -12.47 -14.73 4.30
C ARG A 259 -13.00 -13.53 3.53
N LEU A 260 -13.79 -12.71 4.19
CA LEU A 260 -14.14 -11.36 3.74
C LEU A 260 -13.24 -10.37 4.46
N THR A 261 -12.53 -9.54 3.71
CA THR A 261 -11.77 -8.42 4.25
C THR A 261 -12.41 -7.11 3.79
N LEU A 262 -12.73 -6.26 4.74
CA LEU A 262 -13.21 -4.90 4.52
C LEU A 262 -12.07 -3.94 4.86
N HIS A 263 -11.84 -2.96 4.00
CA HIS A 263 -10.86 -1.91 4.21
C HIS A 263 -11.50 -0.56 3.92
N GLY A 264 -11.26 0.40 4.79
CA GLY A 264 -11.67 1.79 4.65
C GLY A 264 -10.49 2.71 4.94
N PHE A 265 -10.33 3.74 4.13
CA PHE A 265 -9.37 4.79 4.36
C PHE A 265 -10.00 6.15 4.09
N LEU A 266 -9.95 7.02 5.09
CA LEU A 266 -10.41 8.39 5.03
C LEU A 266 -9.24 9.31 5.39
N ALA A 267 -8.98 10.28 4.54
CA ALA A 267 -7.92 11.25 4.76
C ALA A 267 -8.39 12.67 4.44
N SER A 268 -7.98 13.60 5.25
CA SER A 268 -8.31 15.02 5.10
C SER A 268 -7.11 15.90 5.38
N THR A 269 -6.85 16.84 4.49
CA THR A 269 -5.82 17.86 4.65
C THR A 269 -6.48 19.20 4.94
N ASN A 270 -6.28 19.69 6.15
CA ASN A 270 -6.73 21.03 6.53
C ASN A 270 -5.69 22.03 6.09
N SER A 271 -5.93 22.77 5.00
CA SER A 271 -5.02 23.80 4.56
C SER A 271 -5.70 24.99 3.93
N GLY A 272 -5.38 26.17 4.42
CA GLY A 272 -5.44 27.40 3.65
C GLY A 272 -4.22 27.59 2.75
N SER A 273 -3.24 26.68 2.75
CA SER A 273 -1.97 26.76 2.04
C SER A 273 -1.94 25.86 0.80
N ASP A 274 -1.02 26.17 -0.09
CA ASP A 274 -0.79 25.38 -1.30
C ASP A 274 -0.07 24.07 -0.93
N VAL A 275 -0.80 22.97 -0.85
CA VAL A 275 -0.19 21.64 -0.70
C VAL A 275 0.52 21.28 -1.99
N PRO A 276 1.82 20.94 -1.96
CA PRO A 276 2.54 20.53 -3.15
C PRO A 276 1.85 19.33 -3.82
N PHE A 277 1.76 19.36 -5.14
CA PHE A 277 1.01 18.36 -5.90
C PHE A 277 1.49 16.91 -5.65
N TYR A 278 2.79 16.73 -5.40
CA TYR A 278 3.39 15.43 -5.10
C TYR A 278 3.11 14.95 -3.66
N MET A 279 2.54 15.79 -2.81
CA MET A 279 2.12 15.45 -1.45
C MET A 279 0.59 15.29 -1.30
N LEU A 280 -0.18 15.49 -2.37
CA LEU A 280 -1.62 15.23 -2.39
C LEU A 280 -1.91 13.74 -2.36
N TYR A 281 -3.06 13.36 -1.80
CA TYR A 281 -3.52 11.97 -1.86
C TYR A 281 -3.86 11.57 -3.29
N THR A 282 -3.64 10.29 -3.61
CA THR A 282 -3.92 9.76 -4.94
C THR A 282 -4.77 8.50 -4.88
N LEU A 283 -5.59 8.29 -5.90
CA LEU A 283 -6.32 7.08 -6.18
C LEU A 283 -6.05 6.59 -7.59
N GLY A 284 -6.13 5.29 -7.76
CA GLY A 284 -5.91 4.59 -9.03
C GLY A 284 -4.64 3.76 -9.03
N GLY A 285 -4.74 2.54 -9.55
CA GLY A 285 -3.64 1.60 -9.73
C GLY A 285 -3.69 0.38 -8.83
N SER A 286 -2.54 -0.25 -8.66
CA SER A 286 -2.41 -1.46 -7.85
C SER A 286 -1.92 -1.14 -6.45
N GLY A 287 -2.58 -1.68 -5.49
CA GLY A 287 -2.11 -1.74 -4.12
C GLY A 287 -3.11 -2.54 -3.34
N GLY A 288 -2.89 -3.82 -3.10
CA GLY A 288 -3.78 -4.65 -2.29
C GLY A 288 -4.13 -4.00 -0.95
N LEU A 289 -5.00 -4.62 -0.19
CA LEU A 289 -5.31 -4.18 1.18
C LEU A 289 -4.02 -4.09 1.98
N LYS A 290 -3.71 -2.90 2.48
CA LYS A 290 -2.51 -2.67 3.28
C LYS A 290 -2.78 -3.04 4.74
N THR A 291 -1.79 -3.62 5.37
CA THR A 291 -1.83 -3.84 6.82
C THR A 291 -1.53 -2.53 7.54
N PHE A 292 -2.16 -2.32 8.69
CA PHE A 292 -1.84 -1.20 9.57
C PHE A 292 -0.40 -1.35 10.10
N ARG A 293 0.51 -0.64 9.48
CA ARG A 293 1.87 -0.44 9.98
C ARG A 293 2.18 1.03 9.89
N PRO A 294 2.93 1.58 10.83
CA PRO A 294 3.53 2.89 10.63
C PRO A 294 4.50 2.72 9.45
N ASP A 295 4.03 3.14 8.27
CA ASP A 295 4.87 3.11 7.07
C ASP A 295 6.08 4.01 7.28
N MET A 296 7.20 3.63 6.69
CA MET A 296 8.29 4.58 6.51
C MET A 296 7.72 5.80 5.78
N LEU A 297 8.08 6.98 6.26
CA LEU A 297 7.58 8.22 5.69
C LEU A 297 8.15 8.40 4.29
N GLY A 298 7.44 7.89 3.29
CA GLY A 298 7.67 8.19 1.89
C GLY A 298 6.82 9.39 1.45
N SER A 299 7.21 10.08 0.40
CA SER A 299 6.43 11.18 -0.17
C SER A 299 5.20 10.69 -0.89
N ASP A 300 5.26 9.47 -1.37
CA ASP A 300 4.20 8.88 -2.13
C ASP A 300 3.21 8.23 -1.16
N ASP A 301 2.44 9.06 -0.46
CA ASP A 301 1.29 8.62 0.36
C ASP A 301 0.20 7.99 -0.52
N THR A 302 0.59 7.47 -1.68
CA THR A 302 -0.30 6.83 -2.63
C THR A 302 -0.80 5.53 -2.06
N ARG A 303 -1.91 5.60 -1.40
CA ARG A 303 -2.75 4.44 -1.11
C ARG A 303 -3.68 4.22 -2.29
N ALA A 304 -3.07 4.15 -3.47
CA ALA A 304 -3.72 4.06 -4.75
C ALA A 304 -4.30 2.67 -4.93
N THR A 305 -5.61 2.52 -4.84
CA THR A 305 -6.21 1.19 -4.78
C THR A 305 -7.55 1.09 -5.49
N LEU A 306 -7.86 1.98 -6.38
CA LEU A 306 -8.91 1.77 -7.38
C LEU A 306 -8.31 0.98 -8.54
N ARG A 307 -8.35 -0.35 -8.45
CA ARG A 307 -7.66 -1.28 -9.37
C ARG A 307 -8.22 -1.30 -10.80
N GLY A 308 -9.38 -0.72 -11.02
CA GLY A 308 -9.96 -0.54 -12.37
C GLY A 308 -9.56 0.76 -13.07
N PHE A 309 -8.59 1.50 -12.54
CA PHE A 309 -8.13 2.77 -13.07
C PHE A 309 -6.61 2.80 -13.25
N ASN A 310 -6.12 3.75 -14.06
CA ASN A 310 -4.70 3.99 -14.24
C ASN A 310 -4.03 4.35 -12.91
N ASN A 311 -2.72 4.07 -12.79
CA ASN A 311 -1.93 4.48 -11.62
C ASN A 311 -1.95 5.99 -11.45
N TYR A 312 -2.19 6.47 -10.21
CA TYR A 312 -2.25 7.89 -9.84
C TYR A 312 -3.31 8.69 -10.60
N ARG A 313 -4.43 8.04 -10.93
CA ARG A 313 -5.45 8.58 -11.81
C ARG A 313 -6.13 9.83 -11.26
N PHE A 314 -6.42 9.86 -9.99
CA PHE A 314 -7.06 10.97 -9.28
C PHE A 314 -6.15 11.49 -8.18
N ARG A 315 -6.15 12.79 -7.95
CA ARG A 315 -5.26 13.41 -6.96
C ARG A 315 -5.91 14.64 -6.35
N ASP A 316 -5.99 14.70 -4.99
CA ASP A 316 -6.49 15.89 -4.29
C ASP A 316 -6.11 15.85 -2.80
N ARG A 317 -6.56 16.88 -2.04
CA ARG A 317 -6.28 17.09 -0.62
C ARG A 317 -6.97 16.11 0.31
N ASN A 318 -8.15 15.64 -0.07
CA ASN A 318 -8.95 14.75 0.73
C ASN A 318 -9.24 13.48 -0.08
N LEU A 319 -9.40 12.36 0.63
CA LEU A 319 -9.58 11.07 0.02
C LEU A 319 -10.51 10.20 0.86
N VAL A 320 -11.39 9.47 0.21
CA VAL A 320 -12.11 8.33 0.77
C VAL A 320 -11.86 7.11 -0.12
N LEU A 321 -11.62 5.97 0.51
CA LEU A 321 -11.47 4.68 -0.14
C LEU A 321 -12.19 3.63 0.68
N MET A 322 -12.96 2.77 0.01
CA MET A 322 -13.65 1.62 0.57
C MET A 322 -13.40 0.42 -0.32
N GLN A 323 -13.03 -0.70 0.29
CA GLN A 323 -12.71 -1.92 -0.42
C GLN A 323 -13.33 -3.12 0.28
N ALA A 324 -13.77 -4.08 -0.49
CA ALA A 324 -14.20 -5.38 -0.01
C ALA A 324 -13.52 -6.46 -0.86
N GLU A 325 -12.86 -7.40 -0.20
CA GLU A 325 -12.20 -8.54 -0.82
C GLU A 325 -12.75 -9.85 -0.23
N TYR A 326 -13.29 -10.70 -1.10
CA TYR A 326 -13.71 -12.04 -0.71
C TYR A 326 -12.70 -13.06 -1.23
N ARG A 327 -11.98 -13.69 -0.31
CA ARG A 327 -10.91 -14.66 -0.59
C ARG A 327 -11.45 -16.07 -0.54
N ILE A 328 -11.09 -16.87 -1.55
CA ILE A 328 -11.50 -18.25 -1.76
C ILE A 328 -10.23 -19.08 -1.97
N PRO A 329 -9.86 -20.00 -1.05
CA PRO A 329 -8.78 -20.93 -1.29
C PRO A 329 -9.22 -21.92 -2.38
N LEU A 330 -8.46 -22.01 -3.47
CA LEU A 330 -8.69 -22.97 -4.55
C LEU A 330 -7.86 -24.23 -4.36
N HIS A 331 -6.68 -24.04 -3.79
CA HIS A 331 -5.72 -25.12 -3.51
C HIS A 331 -4.80 -24.66 -2.38
N LYS A 332 -4.05 -25.59 -1.76
CA LYS A 332 -3.11 -25.25 -0.66
C LYS A 332 -2.10 -24.15 -1.00
N TYR A 333 -1.84 -23.92 -2.27
CA TYR A 333 -0.90 -22.89 -2.75
C TYR A 333 -1.55 -21.79 -3.57
N VAL A 334 -2.84 -21.92 -3.90
CA VAL A 334 -3.51 -20.99 -4.82
C VAL A 334 -4.79 -20.47 -4.18
N GLN A 335 -4.91 -19.15 -4.16
CA GLN A 335 -6.11 -18.47 -3.67
C GLN A 335 -6.64 -17.55 -4.76
N SER A 336 -7.94 -17.49 -4.91
CA SER A 336 -8.64 -16.49 -5.70
C SER A 336 -9.25 -15.45 -4.76
N THR A 337 -9.36 -14.24 -5.22
CA THR A 337 -10.04 -13.16 -4.51
C THR A 337 -10.94 -12.42 -5.49
N VAL A 338 -12.18 -12.18 -5.12
CA VAL A 338 -13.06 -11.23 -5.82
C VAL A 338 -13.08 -9.94 -5.02
N PHE A 339 -13.03 -8.80 -5.69
CA PHE A 339 -12.99 -7.53 -5.00
C PHE A 339 -13.87 -6.45 -5.63
N ILE A 340 -14.26 -5.50 -4.80
CA ILE A 340 -14.89 -4.24 -5.16
C ILE A 340 -14.12 -3.13 -4.47
N ASP A 341 -13.70 -2.12 -5.23
CA ASP A 341 -13.11 -0.89 -4.70
C ASP A 341 -14.02 0.28 -5.06
N ALA A 342 -14.18 1.21 -4.14
CA ALA A 342 -14.87 2.48 -4.35
C ALA A 342 -14.11 3.60 -3.65
N GLY A 343 -13.97 4.75 -4.30
CA GLY A 343 -13.26 5.87 -3.70
C GLY A 343 -13.43 7.16 -4.47
N GLN A 344 -13.01 8.23 -3.82
CA GLN A 344 -13.06 9.59 -4.37
C GLN A 344 -11.95 10.42 -3.75
N VAL A 345 -11.40 11.34 -4.53
CA VAL A 345 -10.62 12.48 -4.02
C VAL A 345 -11.46 13.76 -4.16
N ALA A 346 -11.23 14.72 -3.30
CA ALA A 346 -11.99 15.98 -3.34
C ALA A 346 -11.17 17.15 -2.77
N PRO A 347 -11.43 18.40 -3.23
CA PRO A 347 -10.80 19.60 -2.66
C PRO A 347 -11.29 19.92 -1.24
N ARG A 348 -12.50 19.47 -0.88
CA ARG A 348 -13.11 19.68 0.45
C ARG A 348 -13.63 18.38 1.03
N THR A 349 -13.52 18.20 2.33
CA THR A 349 -14.04 17.02 3.03
C THR A 349 -15.56 16.85 2.86
N SER A 350 -16.30 17.96 2.76
CA SER A 350 -17.75 17.96 2.52
C SER A 350 -18.17 17.43 1.15
N GLU A 351 -17.25 17.37 0.20
CA GLU A 351 -17.48 16.87 -1.15
C GLU A 351 -17.14 15.38 -1.32
N LEU A 352 -16.52 14.78 -0.29
CA LEU A 352 -16.32 13.34 -0.27
C LEU A 352 -17.68 12.62 -0.25
N PHE A 353 -17.77 11.48 -0.90
CA PHE A 353 -18.97 10.67 -1.12
C PHE A 353 -19.99 11.23 -2.13
N SER A 354 -19.73 12.37 -2.77
CA SER A 354 -20.66 12.96 -3.76
C SER A 354 -20.61 12.22 -5.11
N ASP A 355 -19.41 11.75 -5.52
CA ASP A 355 -19.20 11.07 -6.80
C ASP A 355 -18.14 9.96 -6.66
N LEU A 356 -18.52 8.88 -6.01
CA LEU A 356 -17.65 7.73 -5.81
C LEU A 356 -17.38 7.01 -7.12
N ARG A 357 -16.11 6.89 -7.48
CA ARG A 357 -15.64 6.03 -8.55
C ARG A 357 -15.52 4.60 -8.03
N ALA A 358 -16.08 3.65 -8.75
CA ALA A 358 -16.09 2.26 -8.34
C ALA A 358 -15.55 1.34 -9.44
N ASN A 359 -14.92 0.27 -9.02
CA ASN A 359 -14.46 -0.81 -9.88
C ASN A 359 -14.63 -2.17 -9.19
N THR A 360 -14.58 -3.22 -9.96
CA THR A 360 -14.58 -4.60 -9.50
C THR A 360 -13.48 -5.39 -10.18
N GLY A 361 -13.19 -6.58 -9.68
CA GLY A 361 -12.23 -7.44 -10.30
C GLY A 361 -11.98 -8.72 -9.52
N PHE A 362 -10.95 -9.40 -9.95
CA PHE A 362 -10.49 -10.62 -9.29
C PHE A 362 -8.96 -10.66 -9.20
N SER A 363 -8.48 -11.47 -8.26
CA SER A 363 -7.05 -11.70 -8.08
C SER A 363 -6.77 -13.20 -8.02
N LEU A 364 -5.57 -13.57 -8.45
CA LEU A 364 -5.03 -14.90 -8.26
C LEU A 364 -3.71 -14.76 -7.48
N SER A 365 -3.60 -15.47 -6.37
CA SER A 365 -2.44 -15.41 -5.48
C SER A 365 -1.78 -16.78 -5.34
N TYR A 366 -0.45 -16.80 -5.38
CA TYR A 366 0.34 -17.96 -4.99
C TYR A 366 0.82 -17.77 -3.55
N VAL A 367 0.43 -18.71 -2.68
CA VAL A 367 0.65 -18.64 -1.22
C VAL A 367 1.49 -19.81 -0.78
N ARG A 368 2.49 -19.60 0.06
CA ARG A 368 3.31 -20.65 0.66
C ARG A 368 3.68 -20.29 2.10
N LYS A 369 3.50 -21.24 3.03
CA LYS A 369 3.76 -21.05 4.47
C LYS A 369 3.07 -19.76 5.01
N GLY A 370 1.81 -19.53 4.65
CA GLY A 370 1.05 -18.37 5.11
C GLY A 370 1.51 -17.01 4.54
N ARG A 371 2.35 -17.01 3.49
CA ARG A 371 2.81 -15.76 2.83
C ARG A 371 2.43 -15.79 1.36
N THR A 372 1.90 -14.69 0.87
CA THR A 372 1.67 -14.49 -0.56
C THR A 372 3.00 -14.18 -1.24
N LEU A 373 3.44 -15.05 -2.14
CA LEU A 373 4.69 -14.88 -2.89
C LEU A 373 4.50 -14.16 -4.22
N GLY A 374 3.29 -14.22 -4.76
CA GLY A 374 2.94 -13.52 -5.99
C GLY A 374 1.43 -13.36 -6.08
N ARG A 375 1.00 -12.24 -6.62
CA ARG A 375 -0.41 -11.91 -6.83
C ARG A 375 -0.57 -11.21 -8.17
N MET A 376 -1.60 -11.61 -8.89
CA MET A 376 -2.09 -10.95 -10.10
C MET A 376 -3.48 -10.40 -9.79
N ASP A 377 -3.66 -9.10 -9.96
CA ASP A 377 -4.95 -8.43 -9.86
C ASP A 377 -5.43 -8.04 -11.27
N VAL A 378 -6.69 -8.29 -11.55
CA VAL A 378 -7.38 -7.86 -12.78
C VAL A 378 -8.57 -7.01 -12.38
N GLY A 379 -8.49 -5.71 -12.66
CA GLY A 379 -9.53 -4.74 -12.31
C GLY A 379 -10.27 -4.22 -13.54
N PHE A 380 -11.58 -4.01 -13.38
CA PHE A 380 -12.49 -3.51 -14.40
C PHE A 380 -13.33 -2.36 -13.84
N GLY A 381 -13.55 -1.32 -14.61
CA GLY A 381 -14.43 -0.24 -14.21
C GLY A 381 -13.98 1.12 -14.72
N GLY A 382 -14.77 2.15 -14.38
CA GLY A 382 -14.41 3.55 -14.62
C GLY A 382 -14.32 4.00 -16.07
N GLY A 383 -14.68 3.16 -17.05
CA GLY A 383 -14.58 3.52 -18.47
C GLY A 383 -13.14 3.52 -19.01
N GLU A 384 -12.12 3.10 -18.23
CA GLU A 384 -10.72 3.07 -18.62
C GLU A 384 -10.23 1.67 -19.07
N GLY A 385 -11.17 0.70 -19.21
CA GLY A 385 -10.86 -0.64 -19.67
C GLY A 385 -10.47 -1.62 -18.57
N MET A 386 -9.66 -2.60 -18.93
CA MET A 386 -9.14 -3.63 -18.05
C MET A 386 -7.71 -3.28 -17.64
N HIS A 387 -7.41 -3.39 -16.36
CA HIS A 387 -6.07 -3.20 -15.81
C HIS A 387 -5.57 -4.50 -15.17
N VAL A 388 -4.33 -4.86 -15.47
CA VAL A 388 -3.67 -6.03 -14.88
C VAL A 388 -2.44 -5.58 -14.12
N PHE A 389 -2.36 -6.00 -12.87
CA PHE A 389 -1.24 -5.68 -12.00
C PHE A 389 -0.61 -6.95 -11.44
N TRP A 390 0.69 -6.93 -11.30
CA TRP A 390 1.47 -7.99 -10.71
C TRP A 390 2.19 -7.46 -9.48
N SER A 391 2.11 -8.20 -8.40
CA SER A 391 2.91 -7.95 -7.20
C SER A 391 3.65 -9.23 -6.80
N PHE A 392 4.91 -9.06 -6.39
CA PHE A 392 5.78 -10.13 -5.97
C PHE A 392 6.44 -9.74 -4.66
N GLY A 393 6.74 -10.72 -3.84
CA GLY A 393 7.38 -10.55 -2.55
C GLY A 393 6.77 -11.48 -1.51
N ALA A 394 7.41 -11.62 -0.37
CA ALA A 394 6.82 -12.31 0.78
C ALA A 394 5.92 -11.31 1.54
N PHE A 395 4.72 -11.11 1.03
CA PHE A 395 3.72 -10.30 1.74
C PHE A 395 3.19 -11.11 2.92
N LYS A 396 3.29 -10.57 4.13
CA LYS A 396 2.47 -11.05 5.25
C LYS A 396 1.06 -10.52 4.97
N ASP A 397 0.12 -11.41 4.78
CA ASP A 397 -1.30 -11.08 4.69
C ASP A 397 -1.86 -10.62 6.04
#